data_66bc59176ec83a3d2e4735e1fdd2bc9c
#
_entry.id   66bc59176ec83a3d2e4735e1fdd2bc9c
#
_cell.length_a   1.000
_cell.length_b   1.000
_cell.length_c   1.000
_cell.angle_alpha   90.00
_cell.angle_beta   90.00
_cell.angle_gamma   90.00
#
_symmetry.space_group_name_H-M   'P 1'
#
loop_
_entity.id
_entity.type
_entity.pdbx_description
1 polymer ?
#
loop_
_entity_poly.entity_id
_entity_poly.type
_entity_poly.pdbx_seq_one_letter_code
_entity_poly.pdbx_strand_id
1 'polypeptide(L)'
;MAVADMAVTNLHLVSESEFDTAQALAFMRSLSLEEKAEFIIGLTLSQANDVLAECPLREVQDILELLEDSEHEIRARQISMGLGLISSEVEPAGEYLDNSVMSHVRERIGWIVGLALMGIVSGLIIARYEDALSSMVLLAVYMPVVAAAGGNTGSQAATLVVRALATGDISMNDWARVVWKEFRVACFISMVLALVIGARVVMFSGNSVLPEGISLQMVAFAIGLAISMQVIMSTTLGGVLPLIARAFRLDPAVLVSPVLASVVDITGMLIYFFTVTRLLGI
;
A
#
# COMPACT_ATOMS: atom_id res chain seq x y z
N MET A 1 -29.70 -26.22 -14.90
CA MET A 1 -30.57 -25.41 -15.79
C MET A 1 -31.88 -24.96 -15.15
N ALA A 2 -32.75 -25.83 -14.61
CA ALA A 2 -34.07 -25.43 -14.10
C ALA A 2 -34.07 -24.67 -12.75
N VAL A 3 -33.09 -24.87 -11.86
CA VAL A 3 -33.04 -24.28 -10.51
C VAL A 3 -32.42 -22.88 -10.52
N ALA A 4 -31.40 -22.67 -11.34
CA ALA A 4 -30.77 -21.36 -11.53
C ALA A 4 -31.73 -20.40 -12.24
N ASP A 5 -32.46 -20.85 -13.26
CA ASP A 5 -33.44 -20.05 -14.01
C ASP A 5 -34.64 -19.61 -13.13
N MET A 6 -35.07 -20.46 -12.20
CA MET A 6 -36.16 -20.14 -11.25
C MET A 6 -35.74 -19.14 -10.18
N ALA A 7 -34.50 -19.21 -9.71
CA ALA A 7 -33.97 -18.29 -8.71
C ALA A 7 -33.67 -16.91 -9.32
N VAL A 8 -33.09 -16.86 -10.51
CA VAL A 8 -32.84 -15.62 -11.27
C VAL A 8 -34.17 -14.94 -11.62
N THR A 9 -35.22 -15.69 -12.00
CA THR A 9 -36.52 -15.11 -12.30
C THR A 9 -37.21 -14.51 -11.06
N ASN A 10 -37.01 -15.07 -9.86
CA ASN A 10 -37.54 -14.53 -8.62
C ASN A 10 -36.73 -13.32 -8.12
N LEU A 11 -35.42 -13.27 -8.37
CA LEU A 11 -34.56 -12.14 -8.00
C LEU A 11 -34.66 -10.95 -8.98
N HIS A 12 -34.97 -11.18 -10.26
CA HIS A 12 -35.20 -10.11 -11.23
C HIS A 12 -36.49 -9.28 -10.99
N LEU A 13 -37.39 -9.79 -10.16
CA LEU A 13 -38.63 -9.05 -9.79
C LEU A 13 -38.43 -8.11 -8.57
N VAL A 14 -37.26 -8.14 -7.93
CA VAL A 14 -36.92 -7.28 -6.80
C VAL A 14 -36.29 -6.00 -7.33
N SER A 15 -36.87 -4.85 -6.98
CA SER A 15 -36.30 -3.55 -7.33
C SER A 15 -34.89 -3.39 -6.71
N GLU A 16 -34.01 -2.58 -7.32
CA GLU A 16 -32.64 -2.33 -6.84
C GLU A 16 -32.56 -1.94 -5.33
N SER A 17 -33.65 -1.45 -4.76
CA SER A 17 -33.75 -1.06 -3.34
C SER A 17 -34.02 -2.21 -2.35
N GLU A 18 -34.27 -3.44 -2.83
CA GLU A 18 -34.62 -4.61 -2.00
C GLU A 18 -33.69 -5.82 -2.22
N PHE A 19 -32.58 -5.66 -2.98
CA PHE A 19 -31.66 -6.76 -3.21
C PHE A 19 -30.88 -7.11 -1.92
N ASP A 20 -31.11 -8.30 -1.39
CA ASP A 20 -30.46 -8.79 -0.18
C ASP A 20 -29.20 -9.60 -0.55
N THR A 21 -28.03 -8.95 -0.44
CA THR A 21 -26.72 -9.55 -0.71
C THR A 21 -26.46 -10.77 0.18
N ALA A 22 -26.95 -10.78 1.42
CA ALA A 22 -26.74 -11.92 2.33
C ALA A 22 -27.52 -13.16 1.87
N GLN A 23 -28.75 -12.97 1.35
CA GLN A 23 -29.55 -14.05 0.76
C GLN A 23 -28.92 -14.59 -0.51
N ALA A 24 -28.45 -13.70 -1.40
CA ALA A 24 -27.75 -14.05 -2.63
C ALA A 24 -26.48 -14.86 -2.35
N LEU A 25 -25.69 -14.46 -1.35
CA LEU A 25 -24.50 -15.20 -0.89
C LEU A 25 -24.84 -16.57 -0.32
N ALA A 26 -25.87 -16.67 0.51
CA ALA A 26 -26.30 -17.94 1.08
C ALA A 26 -26.73 -18.92 -0.03
N PHE A 27 -27.43 -18.42 -1.05
CA PHE A 27 -27.83 -19.21 -2.22
C PHE A 27 -26.61 -19.63 -3.03
N MET A 28 -25.69 -18.71 -3.34
CA MET A 28 -24.49 -18.98 -4.15
C MET A 28 -23.59 -20.05 -3.52
N ARG A 29 -23.52 -20.13 -2.18
CA ARG A 29 -22.73 -21.15 -1.47
C ARG A 29 -23.21 -22.59 -1.70
N SER A 30 -24.47 -22.80 -2.11
CA SER A 30 -25.04 -24.10 -2.40
C SER A 30 -24.85 -24.55 -3.85
N LEU A 31 -24.32 -23.68 -4.72
CA LEU A 31 -24.17 -23.90 -6.14
C LEU A 31 -22.80 -24.48 -6.50
N SER A 32 -22.73 -25.25 -7.59
CA SER A 32 -21.48 -25.63 -8.24
C SER A 32 -20.83 -24.41 -8.90
N LEU A 33 -19.55 -24.50 -9.29
CA LEU A 33 -18.82 -23.38 -9.88
C LEU A 33 -19.48 -22.88 -11.17
N GLU A 34 -19.95 -23.78 -12.03
CA GLU A 34 -20.66 -23.44 -13.27
C GLU A 34 -21.98 -22.72 -12.98
N GLU A 35 -22.77 -23.22 -12.02
CA GLU A 35 -24.03 -22.59 -11.61
C GLU A 35 -23.82 -21.22 -10.96
N LYS A 36 -22.69 -21.01 -10.24
CA LYS A 36 -22.28 -19.71 -9.71
C LYS A 36 -22.00 -18.71 -10.82
N ALA A 37 -21.30 -19.12 -11.87
CA ALA A 37 -21.02 -18.27 -13.01
C ALA A 37 -22.33 -17.87 -13.73
N GLU A 38 -23.25 -18.82 -13.98
CA GLU A 38 -24.56 -18.52 -14.55
C GLU A 38 -25.39 -17.59 -13.65
N PHE A 39 -25.35 -17.78 -12.33
CA PHE A 39 -26.03 -16.91 -11.37
C PHE A 39 -25.49 -15.46 -11.44
N ILE A 40 -24.18 -15.28 -11.47
CA ILE A 40 -23.53 -13.96 -11.58
C ILE A 40 -23.84 -13.26 -12.89
N ILE A 41 -23.97 -14.01 -13.99
CA ILE A 41 -24.41 -13.45 -15.29
C ILE A 41 -25.82 -12.88 -15.20
N GLY A 42 -26.72 -13.52 -14.46
CA GLY A 42 -28.12 -13.10 -14.29
C GLY A 42 -28.32 -11.85 -13.43
N LEU A 43 -27.35 -11.44 -12.62
CA LEU A 43 -27.42 -10.26 -11.76
C LEU A 43 -27.11 -8.97 -12.56
N THR A 44 -27.49 -7.80 -12.05
CA THR A 44 -26.95 -6.52 -12.56
C THR A 44 -25.46 -6.39 -12.22
N LEU A 45 -24.73 -5.51 -12.88
CA LEU A 45 -23.30 -5.33 -12.62
C LEU A 45 -23.02 -4.90 -11.17
N SER A 46 -23.86 -4.02 -10.61
CA SER A 46 -23.78 -3.58 -9.22
C SER A 46 -24.00 -4.75 -8.26
N GLN A 47 -25.05 -5.51 -8.45
CA GLN A 47 -25.39 -6.68 -7.61
C GLN A 47 -24.31 -7.77 -7.68
N ALA A 48 -23.78 -8.04 -8.87
CA ALA A 48 -22.68 -8.99 -9.05
C ALA A 48 -21.43 -8.56 -8.29
N ASN A 49 -21.08 -7.28 -8.36
CA ASN A 49 -19.95 -6.71 -7.60
C ASN A 49 -20.19 -6.78 -6.08
N ASP A 50 -21.40 -6.46 -5.61
CA ASP A 50 -21.73 -6.48 -4.19
C ASP A 50 -21.66 -7.92 -3.62
N VAL A 51 -22.14 -8.91 -4.36
CA VAL A 51 -22.08 -10.33 -3.97
C VAL A 51 -20.66 -10.85 -4.00
N LEU A 52 -19.91 -10.59 -5.08
CA LEU A 52 -18.54 -11.10 -5.23
C LEU A 52 -17.55 -10.38 -4.33
N ALA A 53 -17.81 -9.15 -3.91
CA ALA A 53 -16.97 -8.44 -2.92
C ALA A 53 -16.94 -9.12 -1.54
N GLU A 54 -17.95 -9.90 -1.21
CA GLU A 54 -18.05 -10.67 0.05
C GLU A 54 -17.52 -12.12 -0.08
N CYS A 55 -17.13 -12.54 -1.30
CA CYS A 55 -16.60 -13.88 -1.56
C CYS A 55 -15.08 -13.94 -1.40
N PRO A 56 -14.52 -15.12 -1.05
CA PRO A 56 -13.07 -15.33 -1.10
C PRO A 56 -12.51 -15.06 -2.49
N LEU A 57 -11.38 -14.37 -2.59
CA LEU A 57 -10.78 -13.99 -3.88
C LEU A 57 -10.56 -15.20 -4.81
N ARG A 58 -10.17 -16.35 -4.26
CA ARG A 58 -9.94 -17.56 -5.04
C ARG A 58 -11.21 -18.02 -5.76
N GLU A 59 -12.34 -17.99 -5.05
CA GLU A 59 -13.65 -18.32 -5.63
C GLU A 59 -14.07 -17.30 -6.68
N VAL A 60 -13.78 -16.02 -6.45
CA VAL A 60 -14.01 -14.95 -7.44
C VAL A 60 -13.18 -15.17 -8.69
N GLN A 61 -11.90 -15.54 -8.54
CA GLN A 61 -11.00 -15.83 -9.66
C GLN A 61 -11.48 -17.03 -10.47
N ASP A 62 -11.87 -18.12 -9.80
CA ASP A 62 -12.38 -19.34 -10.46
C ASP A 62 -13.66 -19.04 -11.28
N ILE A 63 -14.56 -18.18 -10.73
CA ILE A 63 -15.78 -17.75 -11.44
C ILE A 63 -15.44 -16.85 -12.64
N LEU A 64 -14.51 -15.89 -12.47
CA LEU A 64 -14.13 -14.98 -13.55
C LEU A 64 -13.40 -15.70 -14.68
N GLU A 65 -12.53 -16.66 -14.38
CA GLU A 65 -11.84 -17.49 -15.36
C GLU A 65 -12.87 -18.29 -16.22
N LEU A 66 -13.89 -18.82 -15.58
CA LEU A 66 -14.96 -19.54 -16.28
C LEU A 66 -15.81 -18.62 -17.17
N LEU A 67 -15.98 -17.35 -16.77
CA LEU A 67 -16.67 -16.34 -17.56
C LEU A 67 -15.82 -15.83 -18.73
N GLU A 68 -14.49 -15.74 -18.56
CA GLU A 68 -13.55 -15.36 -19.62
C GLU A 68 -13.43 -16.42 -20.70
N ASP A 69 -13.47 -17.71 -20.34
CA ASP A 69 -13.46 -18.84 -21.27
C ASP A 69 -14.81 -19.02 -22.01
N SER A 70 -15.83 -18.28 -21.61
CA SER A 70 -17.15 -18.29 -22.20
C SER A 70 -17.41 -17.08 -23.12
N GLU A 71 -18.60 -16.99 -23.72
CA GLU A 71 -19.03 -15.82 -24.51
C GLU A 71 -19.24 -14.54 -23.64
N HIS A 72 -18.84 -14.56 -22.35
CA HIS A 72 -19.09 -13.51 -21.37
C HIS A 72 -17.82 -12.74 -20.93
N GLU A 73 -16.75 -12.75 -21.72
CA GLU A 73 -15.47 -12.08 -21.45
C GLU A 73 -15.63 -10.59 -21.07
N ILE A 74 -16.49 -9.86 -21.81
CA ILE A 74 -16.75 -8.43 -21.53
C ILE A 74 -17.33 -8.25 -20.13
N ARG A 75 -18.20 -9.17 -19.71
CA ARG A 75 -18.83 -9.12 -18.40
C ARG A 75 -17.85 -9.46 -17.28
N ALA A 76 -17.03 -10.48 -17.45
CA ALA A 76 -15.97 -10.84 -16.54
C ALA A 76 -15.04 -9.64 -16.30
N ARG A 77 -14.65 -8.94 -17.37
CA ARG A 77 -13.83 -7.74 -17.31
C ARG A 77 -14.49 -6.59 -16.56
N GLN A 78 -15.78 -6.34 -16.80
CA GLN A 78 -16.54 -5.29 -16.08
C GLN A 78 -16.64 -5.58 -14.58
N ILE A 79 -16.87 -6.84 -14.20
CA ILE A 79 -16.92 -7.28 -12.81
C ILE A 79 -15.54 -7.15 -12.17
N SER A 80 -14.48 -7.58 -12.84
CA SER A 80 -13.10 -7.48 -12.38
C SER A 80 -12.69 -6.02 -12.13
N MET A 81 -13.10 -5.09 -13.00
CA MET A 81 -12.93 -3.65 -12.80
C MET A 81 -13.71 -3.14 -11.57
N GLY A 82 -14.96 -3.55 -11.44
CA GLY A 82 -15.82 -3.14 -10.32
C GLY A 82 -15.31 -3.62 -8.95
N LEU A 83 -14.67 -4.78 -8.93
CA LEU A 83 -14.02 -5.36 -7.74
C LEU A 83 -12.61 -4.81 -7.49
N GLY A 84 -12.06 -4.00 -8.40
CA GLY A 84 -10.69 -3.50 -8.33
C GLY A 84 -9.62 -4.60 -8.53
N LEU A 85 -9.99 -5.71 -9.15
CA LEU A 85 -9.08 -6.81 -9.50
C LEU A 85 -8.28 -6.48 -10.76
N ILE A 86 -8.85 -5.67 -11.64
CA ILE A 86 -8.21 -5.10 -12.82
C ILE A 86 -8.40 -3.59 -12.73
N SER A 87 -7.32 -2.81 -12.86
CA SER A 87 -7.45 -1.36 -12.94
C SER A 87 -8.15 -0.99 -14.25
N SER A 88 -9.02 0.02 -14.20
CA SER A 88 -9.74 0.53 -15.37
C SER A 88 -8.83 1.04 -16.51
N GLU A 89 -7.52 1.12 -16.24
CA GLU A 89 -6.48 1.54 -17.16
C GLU A 89 -5.58 0.39 -17.66
N VAL A 90 -5.84 -0.87 -17.25
CA VAL A 90 -5.12 -2.02 -17.79
C VAL A 90 -5.70 -2.34 -19.16
N GLU A 91 -5.08 -1.76 -20.19
CA GLU A 91 -5.19 -2.26 -21.56
C GLU A 91 -4.76 -3.73 -21.62
N PRO A 92 -5.31 -4.52 -22.59
CA PRO A 92 -5.00 -5.95 -22.70
C PRO A 92 -3.49 -6.17 -22.70
N ALA A 93 -3.02 -7.16 -21.94
CA ALA A 93 -1.60 -7.46 -21.71
C ALA A 93 -0.77 -7.77 -22.98
N GLY A 94 -1.38 -7.73 -24.16
CA GLY A 94 -0.73 -7.93 -25.45
C GLY A 94 -0.01 -6.71 -26.04
N GLU A 95 -0.27 -5.51 -25.53
CA GLU A 95 0.10 -4.25 -26.22
C GLU A 95 1.29 -3.50 -25.62
N TYR A 96 1.94 -4.00 -24.56
CA TYR A 96 3.06 -3.26 -23.95
C TYR A 96 4.20 -2.95 -24.93
N LEU A 97 4.53 -3.92 -25.79
CA LEU A 97 5.60 -3.77 -26.79
C LEU A 97 5.12 -3.03 -28.06
N ASP A 98 3.81 -3.05 -28.33
CA ASP A 98 3.21 -2.39 -29.51
C ASP A 98 2.94 -0.90 -29.25
N ASN A 99 2.80 -0.52 -27.98
CA ASN A 99 2.65 0.87 -27.59
C ASN A 99 3.92 1.70 -27.85
N SER A 100 3.73 2.90 -28.39
CA SER A 100 4.86 3.79 -28.65
C SER A 100 5.51 4.27 -27.35
N VAL A 101 6.83 4.49 -27.38
CA VAL A 101 7.58 5.07 -26.24
C VAL A 101 6.94 6.38 -25.77
N MET A 102 6.41 7.19 -26.69
CA MET A 102 5.77 8.47 -26.34
C MET A 102 4.46 8.30 -25.58
N SER A 103 3.70 7.24 -25.84
CA SER A 103 2.51 6.88 -25.04
C SER A 103 2.90 6.62 -23.58
N HIS A 104 3.87 5.72 -23.37
CA HIS A 104 4.36 5.40 -22.02
C HIS A 104 4.96 6.61 -21.29
N VAL A 105 5.63 7.53 -22.01
CA VAL A 105 6.12 8.79 -21.42
C VAL A 105 4.96 9.65 -20.98
N ARG A 106 3.95 9.84 -21.83
CA ARG A 106 2.80 10.72 -21.54
C ARG A 106 1.99 10.23 -20.34
N GLU A 107 1.82 8.92 -20.19
CA GLU A 107 1.11 8.29 -19.06
C GLU A 107 1.83 8.48 -17.72
N ARG A 108 3.17 8.45 -17.74
CA ARG A 108 4.01 8.48 -16.53
C ARG A 108 4.51 9.87 -16.15
N ILE A 109 4.74 10.76 -17.12
CA ILE A 109 5.46 12.01 -16.87
C ILE A 109 4.76 12.91 -15.87
N GLY A 110 3.43 13.02 -15.93
CA GLY A 110 2.65 13.86 -15.02
C GLY A 110 2.82 13.42 -13.57
N TRP A 111 2.75 12.10 -13.35
CA TRP A 111 2.94 11.51 -12.03
C TRP A 111 4.38 11.66 -11.52
N ILE A 112 5.38 11.36 -12.37
CA ILE A 112 6.81 11.48 -12.02
C ILE A 112 7.17 12.93 -11.69
N VAL A 113 6.66 13.90 -12.46
CA VAL A 113 6.88 15.33 -12.17
C VAL A 113 6.24 15.73 -10.84
N GLY A 114 5.02 15.25 -10.56
CA GLY A 114 4.36 15.46 -9.25
C GLY A 114 5.20 14.96 -8.10
N LEU A 115 5.72 13.72 -8.19
CA LEU A 115 6.61 13.14 -7.18
C LEU A 115 7.94 13.90 -7.06
N ALA A 116 8.51 14.36 -8.18
CA ALA A 116 9.73 15.18 -8.16
C ALA A 116 9.52 16.52 -7.45
N LEU A 117 8.35 17.15 -7.65
CA LEU A 117 7.97 18.37 -6.89
C LEU A 117 7.84 18.09 -5.39
N MET A 118 7.29 16.95 -5.00
CA MET A 118 7.29 16.51 -3.60
C MET A 118 8.71 16.32 -3.06
N GLY A 119 9.63 15.80 -3.86
CA GLY A 119 11.05 15.67 -3.52
C GLY A 119 11.74 17.01 -3.22
N ILE A 120 11.30 18.12 -3.85
CA ILE A 120 11.80 19.46 -3.52
C ILE A 120 11.54 19.82 -2.05
N VAL A 121 10.39 19.39 -1.51
CA VAL A 121 10.06 19.63 -0.09
C VAL A 121 11.10 18.96 0.83
N SER A 122 11.51 17.72 0.53
CA SER A 122 12.59 17.05 1.26
C SER A 122 13.90 17.81 1.16
N GLY A 123 14.24 18.34 -0.02
CA GLY A 123 15.40 19.19 -0.24
C GLY A 123 15.37 20.48 0.59
N LEU A 124 14.22 21.16 0.69
CA LEU A 124 14.06 22.35 1.53
C LEU A 124 14.21 22.05 3.04
N ILE A 125 13.76 20.88 3.47
CA ILE A 125 13.97 20.43 4.85
C ILE A 125 15.47 20.26 5.11
N ILE A 126 16.20 19.57 4.22
CA ILE A 126 17.66 19.40 4.35
C ILE A 126 18.36 20.74 4.39
N ALA A 127 18.02 21.67 3.51
CA ALA A 127 18.59 23.02 3.48
C ALA A 127 18.32 23.80 4.79
N ARG A 128 17.16 23.58 5.44
CA ARG A 128 16.83 24.21 6.73
C ARG A 128 17.77 23.78 7.86
N TYR A 129 18.38 22.59 7.74
CA TYR A 129 19.28 22.01 8.73
C TYR A 129 20.75 22.01 8.27
N GLU A 130 21.13 22.93 7.37
CA GLU A 130 22.48 23.05 6.82
C GLU A 130 23.54 23.30 7.93
N ASP A 131 23.21 24.13 8.92
CA ASP A 131 24.09 24.40 10.05
C ASP A 131 24.41 23.15 10.87
N ALA A 132 23.40 22.31 11.13
CA ALA A 132 23.59 21.03 11.83
C ALA A 132 24.45 20.05 11.00
N LEU A 133 24.24 19.99 9.69
CA LEU A 133 25.06 19.18 8.79
C LEU A 133 26.50 19.66 8.70
N SER A 134 26.71 20.98 8.67
CA SER A 134 28.03 21.59 8.63
C SER A 134 28.81 21.37 9.95
N SER A 135 28.12 21.39 11.09
CA SER A 135 28.69 21.10 12.39
C SER A 135 29.08 19.63 12.58
N MET A 136 28.35 18.71 11.92
CA MET A 136 28.59 17.27 12.02
C MET A 136 28.27 16.57 10.73
N VAL A 137 29.24 16.44 9.83
CA VAL A 137 29.11 15.76 8.54
C VAL A 137 28.63 14.29 8.68
N LEU A 138 28.92 13.68 9.84
CA LEU A 138 28.44 12.31 10.13
C LEU A 138 26.92 12.17 9.99
N LEU A 139 26.16 13.21 10.24
CA LEU A 139 24.69 13.18 10.05
C LEU A 139 24.30 12.93 8.60
N ALA A 140 25.00 13.52 7.63
CA ALA A 140 24.75 13.32 6.23
C ALA A 140 24.95 11.85 5.79
N VAL A 141 25.89 11.13 6.41
CA VAL A 141 26.16 9.72 6.13
C VAL A 141 24.97 8.81 6.46
N TYR A 142 24.19 9.18 7.49
CA TYR A 142 23.05 8.35 7.94
C TYR A 142 21.70 8.76 7.31
N MET A 143 21.61 9.91 6.67
CA MET A 143 20.36 10.33 5.98
C MET A 143 19.83 9.27 5.00
N PRO A 144 20.64 8.72 4.07
CA PRO A 144 20.17 7.68 3.16
C PRO A 144 19.73 6.41 3.90
N VAL A 145 20.36 6.08 5.02
CA VAL A 145 20.01 4.90 5.82
C VAL A 145 18.64 5.05 6.45
N VAL A 146 18.34 6.25 6.99
CA VAL A 146 17.02 6.56 7.59
C VAL A 146 15.91 6.52 6.52
N ALA A 147 16.14 7.16 5.37
CA ALA A 147 15.21 7.16 4.25
C ALA A 147 14.94 5.74 3.75
N ALA A 148 16.01 4.96 3.50
CA ALA A 148 15.89 3.58 3.03
C ALA A 148 15.19 2.67 4.05
N ALA A 149 15.50 2.80 5.35
CA ALA A 149 14.84 2.01 6.38
C ALA A 149 13.32 2.27 6.41
N GLY A 150 12.91 3.54 6.38
CA GLY A 150 11.50 3.91 6.32
C GLY A 150 10.83 3.43 5.03
N GLY A 151 11.42 3.72 3.87
CA GLY A 151 10.88 3.32 2.57
C GLY A 151 10.68 1.81 2.46
N ASN A 152 11.69 1.03 2.84
CA ASN A 152 11.62 -0.42 2.74
C ASN A 152 10.57 -1.03 3.69
N THR A 153 10.54 -0.60 4.95
CA THR A 153 9.59 -1.16 5.94
C THR A 153 8.15 -0.76 5.64
N GLY A 154 7.93 0.49 5.21
CA GLY A 154 6.62 0.95 4.79
C GLY A 154 6.10 0.22 3.55
N SER A 155 6.95 0.04 2.54
CA SER A 155 6.58 -0.69 1.31
C SER A 155 6.29 -2.16 1.58
N GLN A 156 7.04 -2.81 2.49
CA GLN A 156 6.76 -4.20 2.90
C GLN A 156 5.40 -4.31 3.58
N ALA A 157 5.07 -3.42 4.53
CA ALA A 157 3.78 -3.41 5.19
C ALA A 157 2.65 -3.18 4.17
N ALA A 158 2.81 -2.21 3.28
CA ALA A 158 1.83 -1.91 2.25
C ALA A 158 1.56 -3.11 1.34
N THR A 159 2.61 -3.77 0.86
CA THR A 159 2.49 -4.97 0.00
C THR A 159 1.74 -6.10 0.71
N LEU A 160 2.05 -6.35 1.99
CA LEU A 160 1.36 -7.38 2.78
C LEU A 160 -0.12 -7.06 2.99
N VAL A 161 -0.46 -5.79 3.27
CA VAL A 161 -1.85 -5.36 3.47
C VAL A 161 -2.62 -5.35 2.15
N VAL A 162 -2.02 -4.88 1.04
CA VAL A 162 -2.63 -4.98 -0.30
C VAL A 162 -2.95 -6.42 -0.64
N ARG A 163 -1.99 -7.32 -0.43
CA ARG A 163 -2.20 -8.76 -0.66
C ARG A 163 -3.32 -9.32 0.21
N ALA A 164 -3.33 -9.02 1.52
CA ALA A 164 -4.34 -9.51 2.43
C ALA A 164 -5.76 -8.98 2.11
N LEU A 165 -5.86 -7.72 1.60
CA LEU A 165 -7.11 -7.18 1.07
C LEU A 165 -7.55 -7.87 -0.21
N ALA A 166 -6.60 -8.21 -1.09
CA ALA A 166 -6.89 -8.89 -2.35
C ALA A 166 -7.31 -10.36 -2.13
N THR A 167 -6.70 -11.06 -1.16
CA THR A 167 -7.07 -12.45 -0.82
C THR A 167 -8.30 -12.56 0.09
N GLY A 168 -8.87 -11.43 0.54
CA GLY A 168 -10.00 -11.43 1.47
C GLY A 168 -9.65 -11.85 2.90
N ASP A 169 -8.35 -11.96 3.25
CA ASP A 169 -7.90 -12.28 4.61
C ASP A 169 -8.24 -11.18 5.61
N ILE A 170 -8.37 -9.94 5.13
CA ILE A 170 -8.78 -8.77 5.90
C ILE A 170 -9.86 -7.99 5.15
N SER A 171 -10.76 -7.38 5.91
CA SER A 171 -11.81 -6.49 5.43
C SER A 171 -11.58 -5.06 5.89
N MET A 172 -12.35 -4.11 5.35
CA MET A 172 -12.31 -2.72 5.78
C MET A 172 -12.66 -2.53 7.26
N ASN A 173 -13.44 -3.44 7.84
CA ASN A 173 -13.81 -3.41 9.26
C ASN A 173 -12.63 -3.77 10.18
N ASP A 174 -11.58 -4.41 9.65
CA ASP A 174 -10.41 -4.83 10.42
C ASP A 174 -9.32 -3.77 10.52
N TRP A 175 -9.56 -2.55 10.03
CA TRP A 175 -8.56 -1.47 9.94
C TRP A 175 -7.80 -1.25 11.26
N ALA A 176 -8.50 -1.22 12.40
CA ALA A 176 -7.86 -1.00 13.70
C ALA A 176 -6.96 -2.16 14.12
N ARG A 177 -7.34 -3.40 13.77
CA ARG A 177 -6.52 -4.60 14.02
C ARG A 177 -5.27 -4.60 13.15
N VAL A 178 -5.40 -4.20 11.88
CA VAL A 178 -4.27 -4.08 10.95
C VAL A 178 -3.29 -3.03 11.45
N VAL A 179 -3.76 -1.82 11.74
CA VAL A 179 -2.91 -0.73 12.26
C VAL A 179 -2.17 -1.14 13.54
N TRP A 180 -2.88 -1.75 14.49
CA TRP A 180 -2.28 -2.22 15.74
C TRP A 180 -1.28 -3.34 15.53
N LYS A 181 -1.52 -4.24 14.57
CA LYS A 181 -0.59 -5.31 14.20
C LYS A 181 0.68 -4.73 13.59
N GLU A 182 0.56 -3.86 12.59
CA GLU A 182 1.69 -3.21 11.92
C GLU A 182 2.51 -2.34 12.88
N PHE A 183 1.86 -1.59 13.76
CA PHE A 183 2.55 -0.83 14.81
C PHE A 183 3.42 -1.72 15.70
N ARG A 184 2.92 -2.86 16.16
CA ARG A 184 3.71 -3.79 16.98
C ARG A 184 4.87 -4.41 16.21
N VAL A 185 4.64 -4.81 14.97
CA VAL A 185 5.69 -5.31 14.08
C VAL A 185 6.77 -4.25 13.90
N ALA A 186 6.36 -3.00 13.64
CA ALA A 186 7.26 -1.87 13.49
C ALA A 186 8.12 -1.63 14.73
N CYS A 187 7.55 -1.73 15.94
CA CYS A 187 8.32 -1.59 17.20
C CYS A 187 9.44 -2.64 17.30
N PHE A 188 9.18 -3.90 16.96
CA PHE A 188 10.21 -4.94 16.98
C PHE A 188 11.28 -4.72 15.92
N ILE A 189 10.88 -4.41 14.67
CA ILE A 189 11.82 -4.13 13.58
C ILE A 189 12.68 -2.91 13.92
N SER A 190 12.08 -1.85 14.43
CA SER A 190 12.79 -0.61 14.77
C SER A 190 13.84 -0.81 15.86
N MET A 191 13.54 -1.64 16.86
CA MET A 191 14.49 -1.97 17.93
C MET A 191 15.74 -2.70 17.36
N VAL A 192 15.52 -3.67 16.47
CA VAL A 192 16.62 -4.39 15.82
C VAL A 192 17.47 -3.44 14.96
N LEU A 193 16.81 -2.60 14.15
CA LEU A 193 17.52 -1.64 13.31
C LEU A 193 18.28 -0.60 14.12
N ALA A 194 17.69 -0.08 15.20
CA ALA A 194 18.37 0.86 16.09
C ALA A 194 19.64 0.26 16.70
N LEU A 195 19.60 -1.00 17.13
CA LEU A 195 20.77 -1.71 17.67
C LEU A 195 21.84 -1.90 16.60
N VAL A 196 21.47 -2.35 15.40
CA VAL A 196 22.42 -2.57 14.30
C VAL A 196 23.09 -1.26 13.88
N ILE A 197 22.28 -0.20 13.69
CA ILE A 197 22.82 1.10 13.26
C ILE A 197 23.58 1.78 14.39
N GLY A 198 23.10 1.72 15.63
CA GLY A 198 23.82 2.22 16.79
C GLY A 198 25.18 1.55 16.94
N ALA A 199 25.26 0.23 16.85
CA ALA A 199 26.50 -0.52 16.84
C ALA A 199 27.43 -0.08 15.69
N ARG A 200 26.89 0.09 14.49
CA ARG A 200 27.65 0.57 13.32
C ARG A 200 28.22 1.96 13.55
N VAL A 201 27.44 2.89 14.15
CA VAL A 201 27.94 4.24 14.51
C VAL A 201 29.14 4.12 15.44
N VAL A 202 29.03 3.36 16.53
CA VAL A 202 30.09 3.24 17.55
C VAL A 202 31.32 2.55 16.97
N MET A 203 31.15 1.52 16.16
CA MET A 203 32.29 0.70 15.66
C MET A 203 33.06 1.36 14.52
N PHE A 204 32.37 2.10 13.65
CA PHE A 204 32.96 2.57 12.39
C PHE A 204 33.06 4.10 12.26
N SER A 205 32.52 4.88 13.20
CA SER A 205 32.56 6.34 13.14
C SER A 205 33.52 6.98 14.16
N GLY A 206 34.44 6.21 14.75
CA GLY A 206 35.36 6.68 15.77
C GLY A 206 36.31 7.80 15.32
N ASN A 207 36.58 7.91 14.02
CA ASN A 207 37.43 8.99 13.45
C ASN A 207 36.64 10.23 13.01
N SER A 208 35.31 10.25 13.24
CA SER A 208 34.49 11.40 12.85
C SER A 208 34.75 12.59 13.77
N VAL A 209 34.80 13.81 13.18
CA VAL A 209 34.89 15.06 13.95
C VAL A 209 33.53 15.29 14.59
N LEU A 210 33.51 15.36 15.91
CA LEU A 210 32.35 15.66 16.73
C LEU A 210 32.48 17.03 17.38
N PRO A 211 31.39 17.81 17.54
CA PRO A 211 31.39 19.03 18.31
C PRO A 211 31.76 18.78 19.79
N GLU A 212 32.27 19.80 20.45
CA GLU A 212 32.61 19.71 21.87
C GLU A 212 31.39 19.30 22.72
N GLY A 213 31.62 18.38 23.64
CA GLY A 213 30.58 17.88 24.55
C GLY A 213 29.69 16.79 23.97
N ILE A 214 29.79 16.44 22.67
CA ILE A 214 29.02 15.38 22.05
C ILE A 214 29.85 14.09 21.97
N SER A 215 29.35 13.02 22.60
CA SER A 215 29.97 11.70 22.51
C SER A 215 29.41 10.88 21.35
N LEU A 216 30.21 9.95 20.85
CA LEU A 216 29.78 9.04 19.79
C LEU A 216 28.56 8.18 20.21
N GLN A 217 28.46 7.85 21.50
CA GLN A 217 27.30 7.13 22.05
C GLN A 217 26.02 7.99 22.00
N MET A 218 26.10 9.29 22.25
CA MET A 218 24.96 10.20 22.11
C MET A 218 24.49 10.26 20.65
N VAL A 219 25.43 10.34 19.70
CA VAL A 219 25.13 10.33 18.28
C VAL A 219 24.48 9.01 17.88
N ALA A 220 25.02 7.87 18.33
CA ALA A 220 24.46 6.55 18.07
C ALA A 220 23.04 6.43 18.60
N PHE A 221 22.78 6.91 19.81
CA PHE A 221 21.45 6.93 20.40
C PHE A 221 20.47 7.83 19.63
N ALA A 222 20.89 9.04 19.27
CA ALA A 222 20.07 9.99 18.53
C ALA A 222 19.67 9.45 17.14
N ILE A 223 20.61 8.88 16.40
CA ILE A 223 20.36 8.26 15.09
C ILE A 223 19.49 7.01 15.26
N GLY A 224 19.78 6.16 16.25
CA GLY A 224 18.98 4.96 16.52
C GLY A 224 17.52 5.29 16.86
N LEU A 225 17.30 6.35 17.68
CA LEU A 225 15.95 6.81 18.00
C LEU A 225 15.25 7.39 16.76
N ALA A 226 15.94 8.20 15.96
CA ALA A 226 15.37 8.76 14.73
C ALA A 226 14.94 7.66 13.75
N ILE A 227 15.77 6.63 13.54
CA ILE A 227 15.43 5.45 12.72
C ILE A 227 14.22 4.71 13.30
N SER A 228 14.18 4.52 14.62
CA SER A 228 13.05 3.85 15.26
C SER A 228 11.74 4.58 15.02
N MET A 229 11.72 5.89 15.22
CA MET A 229 10.54 6.72 14.98
C MET A 229 10.12 6.68 13.52
N GLN A 230 11.07 6.76 12.58
CA GLN A 230 10.82 6.70 11.16
C GLN A 230 10.24 5.35 10.73
N VAL A 231 10.81 4.24 11.18
CA VAL A 231 10.34 2.88 10.88
C VAL A 231 8.94 2.64 11.42
N ILE A 232 8.68 3.05 12.67
CA ILE A 232 7.35 2.91 13.28
C ILE A 232 6.30 3.68 12.48
N MET A 233 6.61 4.94 12.15
CA MET A 233 5.69 5.78 11.39
C MET A 233 5.47 5.24 9.98
N SER A 234 6.55 4.91 9.27
CA SER A 234 6.49 4.44 7.88
C SER A 234 5.76 3.10 7.73
N THR A 235 6.06 2.14 8.61
CA THR A 235 5.40 0.81 8.61
C THR A 235 3.90 0.94 8.91
N THR A 236 3.56 1.78 9.90
CA THR A 236 2.15 2.04 10.23
C THR A 236 1.42 2.72 9.08
N LEU A 237 2.03 3.72 8.42
CA LEU A 237 1.47 4.34 7.21
C LEU A 237 1.32 3.34 6.07
N GLY A 238 2.31 2.46 5.86
CA GLY A 238 2.24 1.38 4.89
C GLY A 238 1.05 0.47 5.10
N GLY A 239 0.71 0.17 6.36
CA GLY A 239 -0.49 -0.61 6.69
C GLY A 239 -1.80 0.16 6.50
N VAL A 240 -1.80 1.49 6.70
CA VAL A 240 -3.01 2.33 6.62
C VAL A 240 -3.35 2.73 5.18
N LEU A 241 -2.35 3.10 4.38
CA LEU A 241 -2.56 3.65 3.03
C LEU A 241 -3.38 2.76 2.09
N PRO A 242 -3.18 1.42 2.04
CA PRO A 242 -4.01 0.56 1.21
C PRO A 242 -5.49 0.56 1.62
N LEU A 243 -5.76 0.63 2.93
CA LEU A 243 -7.12 0.71 3.46
C LEU A 243 -7.78 2.04 3.06
N ILE A 244 -7.03 3.15 3.15
CA ILE A 244 -7.50 4.46 2.71
C ILE A 244 -7.78 4.45 1.20
N ALA A 245 -6.85 3.94 0.38
CA ALA A 245 -7.02 3.87 -1.07
C ALA A 245 -8.31 3.10 -1.43
N ARG A 246 -8.52 1.94 -0.81
CA ARG A 246 -9.73 1.13 -1.02
C ARG A 246 -11.01 1.86 -0.55
N ALA A 247 -10.96 2.58 0.57
CA ALA A 247 -12.11 3.37 1.06
C ALA A 247 -12.54 4.46 0.06
N PHE A 248 -11.57 5.04 -0.67
CA PHE A 248 -11.83 6.02 -1.74
C PHE A 248 -12.06 5.38 -3.12
N ARG A 249 -12.16 4.04 -3.19
CA ARG A 249 -12.31 3.27 -4.43
C ARG A 249 -11.16 3.50 -5.42
N LEU A 250 -9.97 3.76 -4.91
CA LEU A 250 -8.73 3.88 -5.68
C LEU A 250 -7.99 2.54 -5.63
N ASP A 251 -7.26 2.23 -6.70
CA ASP A 251 -6.44 1.02 -6.73
C ASP A 251 -5.25 1.13 -5.77
N PRO A 252 -5.22 0.32 -4.68
CA PRO A 252 -4.13 0.36 -3.73
C PRO A 252 -2.78 -0.05 -4.33
N ALA A 253 -2.77 -0.94 -5.33
CA ALA A 253 -1.54 -1.44 -5.93
C ALA A 253 -0.79 -0.36 -6.72
N VAL A 254 -1.54 0.54 -7.38
CA VAL A 254 -0.97 1.63 -8.18
C VAL A 254 -0.59 2.83 -7.32
N LEU A 255 -1.47 3.23 -6.41
CA LEU A 255 -1.36 4.52 -5.70
C LEU A 255 -0.43 4.46 -4.50
N VAL A 256 -0.43 3.34 -3.75
CA VAL A 256 0.20 3.29 -2.42
C VAL A 256 1.71 3.46 -2.50
N SER A 257 2.39 2.77 -3.42
CA SER A 257 3.86 2.76 -3.47
C SER A 257 4.46 4.16 -3.72
N PRO A 258 4.04 4.94 -4.74
CA PRO A 258 4.61 6.26 -4.99
C PRO A 258 4.25 7.29 -3.92
N VAL A 259 2.99 7.27 -3.43
CA VAL A 259 2.56 8.18 -2.36
C VAL A 259 3.33 7.89 -1.09
N LEU A 260 3.45 6.62 -0.71
CA LEU A 260 4.18 6.19 0.46
C LEU A 260 5.65 6.66 0.38
N ALA A 261 6.32 6.44 -0.75
CA ALA A 261 7.71 6.84 -0.92
C ALA A 261 7.90 8.35 -0.65
N SER A 262 7.10 9.20 -1.27
CA SER A 262 7.20 10.65 -1.10
C SER A 262 6.89 11.12 0.32
N VAL A 263 5.85 10.55 0.95
CA VAL A 263 5.48 10.89 2.33
C VAL A 263 6.56 10.42 3.30
N VAL A 264 7.12 9.24 3.09
CA VAL A 264 8.17 8.67 3.95
C VAL A 264 9.48 9.44 3.82
N ASP A 265 9.83 9.93 2.62
CA ASP A 265 11.01 10.75 2.42
C ASP A 265 10.90 12.09 3.16
N ILE A 266 9.79 12.80 3.02
CA ILE A 266 9.55 14.09 3.70
C ILE A 266 9.56 13.91 5.22
N THR A 267 8.75 12.98 5.71
CA THR A 267 8.61 12.74 7.14
C THR A 267 9.87 12.14 7.74
N GLY A 268 10.62 11.34 6.99
CA GLY A 268 11.89 10.78 7.38
C GLY A 268 12.94 11.86 7.64
N MET A 269 13.07 12.81 6.73
CA MET A 269 13.98 13.95 6.92
C MET A 269 13.56 14.81 8.09
N LEU A 270 12.25 15.09 8.25
CA LEU A 270 11.76 15.85 9.42
C LEU A 270 12.04 15.14 10.74
N ILE A 271 11.69 13.87 10.86
CA ILE A 271 11.91 13.08 12.07
C ILE A 271 13.40 12.99 12.38
N TYR A 272 14.22 12.72 11.35
CA TYR A 272 15.65 12.58 11.50
C TYR A 272 16.29 13.85 12.08
N PHE A 273 16.14 14.96 11.37
CA PHE A 273 16.76 16.22 11.81
C PHE A 273 16.18 16.73 13.12
N PHE A 274 14.86 16.69 13.28
CA PHE A 274 14.24 17.11 14.53
C PHE A 274 14.76 16.32 15.72
N THR A 275 14.83 14.99 15.60
CA THR A 275 15.29 14.13 16.70
C THR A 275 16.77 14.36 17.01
N VAL A 276 17.61 14.38 15.98
CA VAL A 276 19.06 14.50 16.15
C VAL A 276 19.43 15.89 16.69
N THR A 277 18.89 16.97 16.12
CA THR A 277 19.23 18.34 16.60
C THR A 277 18.72 18.59 18.02
N ARG A 278 17.53 18.07 18.36
CA ARG A 278 17.00 18.21 19.73
C ARG A 278 17.79 17.44 20.76
N LEU A 279 18.27 16.25 20.44
CA LEU A 279 19.03 15.42 21.39
C LEU A 279 20.49 15.83 21.51
N LEU A 280 21.08 16.31 20.42
CA LEU A 280 22.51 16.73 20.43
C LEU A 280 22.70 18.22 20.75
N GLY A 281 21.64 19.03 20.70
CA GLY A 281 21.71 20.46 21.00
C GLY A 281 22.42 21.28 19.92
N ILE A 282 22.30 20.86 18.65
CA ILE A 282 22.94 21.49 17.49
C ILE A 282 21.95 22.12 16.54
#